data_adfbb6c77dfcf9189a901fe2867b33fa
#
_entry.id   adfbb6c77dfcf9189a901fe2867b33fa
#
_cell.length_a   1.000
_cell.length_b   1.000
_cell.length_c   1.000
_cell.angle_alpha   90.00
_cell.angle_beta   90.00
_cell.angle_gamma   90.00
#
_symmetry.space_group_name_H-M   'P 1'
#
loop_
_entity.id
_entity.type
_entity.pdbx_description
1 polymer ?
#
loop_
_entity_poly.entity_id
_entity_poly.type
_entity_poly.pdbx_seq_one_letter_code
_entity_poly.pdbx_strand_id
1 'polypeptide(L)'
;MKIFSEALVEQAAQECKVADLSRATIGEVLLVAQYLEKETGIPFIRMDQGSPGLPVNHYGVEAEKAALDRGVGSQYPAAAGVPELKEEASRFVKAFLNVDISPRSCVPTVGAAHQQQADMNW
;
A
#
# COMPACT_ATOMS: atom_id res chain seq x y z
N MET A 1 -24.13 -23.19 -0.58
CA MET A 1 -23.69 -23.56 0.79
C MET A 1 -23.00 -22.35 1.39
N LYS A 2 -23.56 -21.77 2.48
CA LYS A 2 -22.92 -20.65 3.19
C LYS A 2 -21.82 -21.25 4.08
N ILE A 3 -20.59 -20.78 3.93
CA ILE A 3 -19.44 -21.25 4.74
C ILE A 3 -19.56 -20.75 6.18
N PHE A 4 -20.07 -19.51 6.35
CA PHE A 4 -20.32 -18.90 7.66
C PHE A 4 -21.81 -18.66 7.86
N SER A 5 -22.29 -18.79 9.10
CA SER A 5 -23.64 -18.39 9.46
C SER A 5 -23.77 -16.88 9.45
N GLU A 6 -24.98 -16.38 9.16
CA GLU A 6 -25.26 -14.92 9.23
C GLU A 6 -24.98 -14.37 10.63
N ALA A 7 -25.40 -15.10 11.66
CA ALA A 7 -25.17 -14.71 13.05
C ALA A 7 -23.69 -14.53 13.39
N LEU A 8 -22.80 -15.41 12.88
CA LEU A 8 -21.36 -15.28 13.09
C LEU A 8 -20.78 -14.06 12.36
N VAL A 9 -21.27 -13.76 11.15
CA VAL A 9 -20.84 -12.56 10.40
C VAL A 9 -21.33 -11.30 11.07
N GLU A 10 -22.55 -11.26 11.59
CA GLU A 10 -23.09 -10.15 12.37
C GLU A 10 -22.30 -9.94 13.66
N GLN A 11 -21.99 -11.00 14.38
CA GLN A 11 -21.14 -10.95 15.57
C GLN A 11 -19.77 -10.38 15.23
N ALA A 12 -19.13 -10.86 14.16
CA ALA A 12 -17.83 -10.36 13.73
C ALA A 12 -17.87 -8.86 13.37
N ALA A 13 -18.93 -8.40 12.70
CA ALA A 13 -19.13 -6.98 12.42
C ALA A 13 -19.27 -6.14 13.70
N GLN A 14 -20.03 -6.62 14.67
CA GLN A 14 -20.21 -5.94 15.96
C GLN A 14 -18.90 -5.86 16.75
N GLU A 15 -18.15 -6.95 16.86
CA GLU A 15 -16.88 -6.99 17.58
C GLU A 15 -15.82 -6.09 16.91
N CYS A 16 -15.83 -6.03 15.57
CA CYS A 16 -14.96 -5.15 14.79
C CYS A 16 -15.49 -3.71 14.70
N LYS A 17 -16.64 -3.40 15.29
CA LYS A 17 -17.32 -2.07 15.27
C LYS A 17 -17.65 -1.59 13.85
N VAL A 18 -17.98 -2.50 12.96
CA VAL A 18 -18.40 -2.19 11.58
C VAL A 18 -19.93 -2.08 11.56
N ALA A 19 -20.43 -0.88 11.31
CA ALA A 19 -21.86 -0.62 11.35
C ALA A 19 -22.64 -1.19 10.15
N ASP A 20 -22.01 -1.22 8.99
CA ASP A 20 -22.61 -1.69 7.74
C ASP A 20 -21.53 -2.31 6.83
N LEU A 21 -21.56 -3.63 6.69
CA LEU A 21 -20.62 -4.38 5.88
C LEU A 21 -20.73 -4.04 4.37
N SER A 22 -21.87 -3.58 3.89
CA SER A 22 -22.06 -3.21 2.49
C SER A 22 -21.33 -1.90 2.12
N ARG A 23 -20.96 -1.12 3.12
CA ARG A 23 -20.27 0.17 3.00
C ARG A 23 -18.92 0.18 3.71
N ALA A 24 -18.49 -0.97 4.19
CA ALA A 24 -17.25 -1.11 4.93
C ALA A 24 -16.02 -0.74 4.09
N THR A 25 -15.10 -0.07 4.71
CA THR A 25 -13.77 0.22 4.14
C THR A 25 -12.94 -1.07 4.01
N ILE A 26 -11.89 -1.04 3.19
CA ILE A 26 -10.96 -2.17 3.03
C ILE A 26 -10.39 -2.59 4.40
N GLY A 27 -10.06 -1.62 5.28
CA GLY A 27 -9.55 -1.90 6.62
C GLY A 27 -10.58 -2.62 7.51
N GLU A 28 -11.83 -2.21 7.45
CA GLU A 28 -12.92 -2.85 8.21
C GLU A 28 -13.21 -4.27 7.71
N VAL A 29 -13.23 -4.47 6.40
CA VAL A 29 -13.36 -5.82 5.80
C VAL A 29 -12.21 -6.72 6.24
N LEU A 30 -10.99 -6.19 6.29
CA LEU A 30 -9.81 -6.91 6.79
C LEU A 30 -9.98 -7.38 8.23
N LEU A 31 -10.44 -6.51 9.12
CA LEU A 31 -10.66 -6.84 10.54
C LEU A 31 -11.71 -7.94 10.71
N VAL A 32 -12.83 -7.84 9.99
CA VAL A 32 -13.91 -8.84 10.04
C VAL A 32 -13.41 -10.19 9.50
N ALA A 33 -12.65 -10.20 8.40
CA ALA A 33 -12.09 -11.42 7.86
C ALA A 33 -11.11 -12.08 8.84
N GLN A 34 -10.22 -11.32 9.46
CA GLN A 34 -9.29 -11.82 10.49
C GLN A 34 -10.02 -12.38 11.71
N TYR A 35 -11.11 -11.74 12.15
CA TYR A 35 -11.93 -12.24 13.23
C TYR A 35 -12.55 -13.60 12.88
N LEU A 36 -13.15 -13.72 11.69
CA LEU A 36 -13.76 -14.96 11.21
C LEU A 36 -12.73 -16.09 11.05
N GLU A 37 -11.54 -15.80 10.52
CA GLU A 37 -10.44 -16.77 10.43
C GLU A 37 -10.04 -17.29 11.81
N LYS A 38 -9.92 -16.39 12.77
CA LYS A 38 -9.53 -16.73 14.15
C LYS A 38 -10.59 -17.61 14.83
N GLU A 39 -11.86 -17.26 14.72
CA GLU A 39 -12.97 -17.99 15.38
C GLU A 39 -13.27 -19.34 14.74
N THR A 40 -13.04 -19.47 13.44
CA THR A 40 -13.43 -20.68 12.69
C THR A 40 -12.25 -21.58 12.34
N GLY A 41 -11.04 -21.06 12.35
CA GLY A 41 -9.86 -21.75 11.83
C GLY A 41 -9.86 -21.92 10.30
N ILE A 42 -10.79 -21.31 9.58
CA ILE A 42 -10.92 -21.40 8.12
C ILE A 42 -10.21 -20.19 7.49
N PRO A 43 -9.10 -20.38 6.77
CA PRO A 43 -8.39 -19.28 6.14
C PRO A 43 -9.16 -18.73 4.93
N PHE A 44 -9.15 -17.41 4.76
CA PHE A 44 -9.64 -16.76 3.55
C PHE A 44 -8.59 -16.74 2.43
N ILE A 45 -9.05 -16.96 1.21
CA ILE A 45 -8.27 -16.56 0.04
C ILE A 45 -8.41 -15.05 -0.10
N ARG A 46 -7.38 -14.31 0.26
CA ARG A 46 -7.39 -12.85 0.34
C ARG A 46 -7.36 -12.23 -1.06
N MET A 47 -8.45 -11.57 -1.44
CA MET A 47 -8.59 -10.83 -2.70
C MET A 47 -9.04 -9.39 -2.48
N ASP A 48 -9.07 -8.96 -1.23
CA ASP A 48 -9.48 -7.63 -0.76
C ASP A 48 -8.37 -6.59 -0.85
N GLN A 49 -7.11 -7.03 -0.98
CA GLN A 49 -5.96 -6.17 -1.15
C GLN A 49 -5.09 -6.65 -2.33
N GLY A 50 -4.65 -5.69 -3.15
CA GLY A 50 -3.72 -5.94 -4.22
C GLY A 50 -2.28 -6.10 -3.71
N SER A 51 -1.96 -7.23 -3.09
CA SER A 51 -0.57 -7.54 -2.75
C SER A 51 0.15 -8.10 -3.96
N PRO A 52 1.36 -7.61 -4.33
CA PRO A 52 2.11 -8.11 -5.48
C PRO A 52 2.44 -9.60 -5.42
N GLY A 53 2.57 -10.17 -4.23
CA GLY A 53 2.80 -11.60 -3.99
C GLY A 53 4.17 -12.13 -4.42
N LEU A 54 4.97 -11.33 -5.12
CA LEU A 54 6.32 -11.67 -5.52
C LEU A 54 7.34 -11.07 -4.54
N PRO A 55 8.48 -11.76 -4.31
CA PRO A 55 9.56 -11.17 -3.52
C PRO A 55 10.06 -9.87 -4.14
N VAL A 56 10.43 -8.92 -3.29
CA VAL A 56 11.10 -7.69 -3.74
C VAL A 56 12.41 -8.04 -4.42
N ASN A 57 12.75 -7.32 -5.51
CA ASN A 57 14.00 -7.53 -6.22
C ASN A 57 15.20 -7.31 -5.29
N HIS A 58 16.12 -8.28 -5.24
CA HIS A 58 17.27 -8.26 -4.34
C HIS A 58 18.19 -7.04 -4.56
N TYR A 59 18.33 -6.55 -5.79
CA TYR A 59 19.11 -5.32 -6.04
C TYR A 59 18.51 -4.10 -5.31
N GLY A 60 17.17 -3.99 -5.25
CA GLY A 60 16.51 -2.94 -4.48
C GLY A 60 16.77 -3.08 -2.98
N VAL A 61 16.65 -4.29 -2.46
CA VAL A 61 16.90 -4.59 -1.03
C VAL A 61 18.35 -4.25 -0.63
N GLU A 62 19.33 -4.67 -1.43
CA GLU A 62 20.73 -4.39 -1.12
C GLU A 62 21.07 -2.90 -1.24
N ALA A 63 20.49 -2.20 -2.21
CA ALA A 63 20.65 -0.75 -2.34
C ALA A 63 20.04 0.01 -1.15
N GLU A 64 18.89 -0.42 -0.65
CA GLU A 64 18.25 0.16 0.53
C GLU A 64 19.10 -0.06 1.79
N LYS A 65 19.58 -1.27 2.03
CA LYS A 65 20.49 -1.57 3.14
C LYS A 65 21.74 -0.68 3.08
N ALA A 66 22.37 -0.59 1.92
CA ALA A 66 23.55 0.26 1.74
C ALA A 66 23.25 1.76 1.94
N ALA A 67 22.05 2.22 1.64
CA ALA A 67 21.63 3.60 1.91
C ALA A 67 21.44 3.84 3.40
N LEU A 68 20.84 2.90 4.12
CA LEU A 68 20.69 2.97 5.58
C LEU A 68 22.06 2.96 6.29
N ASP A 69 22.99 2.13 5.85
CA ASP A 69 24.36 2.08 6.38
C ASP A 69 25.11 3.42 6.20
N ARG A 70 24.80 4.16 5.14
CA ARG A 70 25.29 5.53 4.93
C ARG A 70 24.59 6.60 5.77
N GLY A 71 23.61 6.23 6.58
CA GLY A 71 22.89 7.13 7.47
C GLY A 71 21.84 8.01 6.78
N VAL A 72 21.37 7.61 5.59
CA VAL A 72 20.32 8.37 4.86
C VAL A 72 19.05 8.56 5.69
N GLY A 73 18.68 7.58 6.51
CA GLY A 73 17.49 7.63 7.36
C GLY A 73 17.56 8.64 8.52
N SER A 74 18.72 9.27 8.76
CA SER A 74 18.90 10.28 9.83
C SER A 74 18.66 11.73 9.36
N GLN A 75 18.31 11.93 8.10
CA GLN A 75 18.12 13.26 7.52
C GLN A 75 16.71 13.41 6.93
N TYR A 76 16.15 14.61 7.05
CA TYR A 76 14.91 14.93 6.34
C TYR A 76 15.21 15.15 4.86
N PRO A 77 14.45 14.53 3.95
CA PRO A 77 14.57 14.83 2.53
C PRO A 77 14.08 16.25 2.22
N ALA A 78 14.51 16.80 1.11
CA ALA A 78 13.95 18.06 0.60
C ALA A 78 12.43 17.90 0.35
N ALA A 79 11.63 18.93 0.62
CA ALA A 79 10.18 18.90 0.44
C ALA A 79 9.76 18.53 -0.98
N ALA A 80 10.56 18.91 -1.99
CA ALA A 80 10.33 18.54 -3.39
C ALA A 80 10.81 17.13 -3.77
N GLY A 81 11.27 16.34 -2.81
CA GLY A 81 11.86 15.03 -3.01
C GLY A 81 13.36 15.07 -3.29
N VAL A 82 13.99 13.90 -3.27
CA VAL A 82 15.42 13.70 -3.51
C VAL A 82 15.71 13.85 -5.01
N PRO A 83 16.64 14.74 -5.42
CA PRO A 83 16.91 15.00 -6.84
C PRO A 83 17.28 13.74 -7.63
N GLU A 84 18.14 12.90 -7.08
CA GLU A 84 18.60 11.65 -7.70
C GLU A 84 17.44 10.69 -7.96
N LEU A 85 16.47 10.60 -7.04
CA LEU A 85 15.26 9.79 -7.24
C LEU A 85 14.42 10.33 -8.40
N LYS A 86 14.30 11.65 -8.53
CA LYS A 86 13.54 12.30 -9.61
C LYS A 86 14.20 12.10 -10.98
N GLU A 87 15.53 12.15 -11.03
CA GLU A 87 16.31 11.87 -12.24
C GLU A 87 16.12 10.41 -12.68
N GLU A 88 16.21 9.47 -11.72
CA GLU A 88 16.00 8.05 -12.01
C GLU A 88 14.55 7.74 -12.40
N ALA A 89 13.56 8.40 -11.80
CA ALA A 89 12.17 8.27 -12.20
C ALA A 89 11.95 8.74 -13.65
N SER A 90 12.52 9.89 -14.03
CA SER A 90 12.50 10.40 -15.41
C SER A 90 13.18 9.41 -16.38
N ARG A 91 14.35 8.90 -16.03
CA ARG A 91 15.08 7.90 -16.81
C ARG A 91 14.28 6.59 -16.98
N PHE A 92 13.64 6.12 -15.89
CA PHE A 92 12.81 4.92 -15.93
C PHE A 92 11.60 5.10 -16.86
N VAL A 93 10.87 6.21 -16.75
CA VAL A 93 9.71 6.51 -17.60
C VAL A 93 10.13 6.58 -19.08
N LYS A 94 11.28 7.20 -19.38
CA LYS A 94 11.82 7.20 -20.73
C LYS A 94 12.14 5.80 -21.23
N ALA A 95 12.84 5.00 -20.44
CA ALA A 95 13.26 3.66 -20.83
C ALA A 95 12.09 2.68 -21.00
N PHE A 96 11.06 2.77 -20.14
CA PHE A 96 9.99 1.79 -20.06
C PHE A 96 8.76 2.19 -20.90
N LEU A 97 8.42 3.48 -20.92
CA LEU A 97 7.23 4.00 -21.60
C LEU A 97 7.57 4.81 -22.86
N ASN A 98 8.85 5.10 -23.10
CA ASN A 98 9.34 5.98 -24.16
C ASN A 98 8.73 7.40 -24.11
N VAL A 99 8.48 7.89 -22.90
CA VAL A 99 7.95 9.24 -22.65
C VAL A 99 9.05 10.09 -22.04
N ASP A 100 9.24 11.30 -22.59
CA ASP A 100 10.17 12.28 -22.06
C ASP A 100 9.46 13.15 -21.02
N ILE A 101 9.90 13.07 -19.76
CA ILE A 101 9.44 13.92 -18.67
C ILE A 101 10.64 14.60 -18.01
N SER A 102 10.45 15.83 -17.56
CA SER A 102 11.48 16.51 -16.78
C SER A 102 11.57 15.91 -15.37
N PRO A 103 12.77 15.70 -14.80
CA PRO A 103 12.91 15.35 -13.38
C PRO A 103 12.19 16.33 -12.44
N ARG A 104 12.09 17.61 -12.83
CA ARG A 104 11.36 18.62 -12.05
C ARG A 104 9.87 18.34 -11.95
N SER A 105 9.29 17.65 -12.92
CA SER A 105 7.88 17.25 -12.94
C SER A 105 7.60 15.95 -12.15
N CYS A 106 8.64 15.27 -11.67
CA CYS A 106 8.49 14.08 -10.82
C CYS A 106 8.29 14.51 -9.37
N VAL A 107 7.20 14.06 -8.76
CA VAL A 107 6.89 14.30 -7.35
C VAL A 107 6.86 12.95 -6.61
N PRO A 108 7.87 12.62 -5.81
CA PRO A 108 7.84 11.41 -4.98
C PRO A 108 6.76 11.51 -3.92
N THR A 109 5.93 10.47 -3.80
CA THR A 109 4.89 10.36 -2.78
C THR A 109 5.02 9.06 -1.99
N VAL A 110 4.46 9.03 -0.77
CA VAL A 110 4.41 7.82 0.06
C VAL A 110 3.17 7.01 -0.32
N GLY A 111 3.26 6.31 -1.45
CA GLY A 111 2.17 5.52 -2.00
C GLY A 111 1.11 6.36 -2.74
N ALA A 112 0.35 5.71 -3.64
CA ALA A 112 -0.65 6.35 -4.48
C ALA A 112 -1.84 6.95 -3.69
N ALA A 113 -2.18 6.38 -2.54
CA ALA A 113 -3.27 6.88 -1.69
C ALA A 113 -2.99 8.29 -1.13
N HIS A 114 -1.73 8.63 -0.87
CA HIS A 114 -1.33 9.97 -0.43
C HIS A 114 -1.51 11.02 -1.52
N GLN A 115 -1.30 10.65 -2.77
CA GLN A 115 -1.53 11.53 -3.93
C GLN A 115 -2.99 11.94 -4.03
N GLN A 116 -3.93 11.00 -3.89
CA GLN A 116 -5.35 11.27 -3.98
C GLN A 116 -5.86 12.25 -2.90
N GLN A 117 -5.27 12.22 -1.70
CA GLN A 117 -5.59 13.20 -0.65
C GLN A 117 -5.05 14.60 -0.95
N ALA A 118 -3.90 14.71 -1.58
CA ALA A 118 -3.33 16.00 -1.97
C ALA A 118 -4.16 16.66 -3.07
N ASP A 119 -4.63 15.89 -4.06
CA ASP A 119 -5.41 16.40 -5.20
C ASP A 119 -6.84 16.85 -4.82
N MET A 120 -7.38 16.41 -3.67
CA MET A 120 -8.69 16.84 -3.17
C MET A 120 -8.67 18.17 -2.38
N ASN A 121 -7.49 18.73 -2.13
CA ASN A 121 -7.31 19.97 -1.34
C ASN A 121 -6.89 21.19 -2.19
N TRP A 122 -7.03 21.12 -3.52
CA TRP A 122 -6.80 22.25 -4.44
C TRP A 122 -8.10 22.80 -5.01
#